data_7dd7ef562ed2a2a087f35ae18b160580
#
_entry.id   7dd7ef562ed2a2a087f35ae18b160580
#
_cell.length_a   1.000
_cell.length_b   1.000
_cell.length_c   1.000
_cell.angle_alpha   90.00
_cell.angle_beta   90.00
_cell.angle_gamma   90.00
#
_symmetry.space_group_name_H-M   'P 1'
#
loop_
_entity.id
_entity.type
_entity.pdbx_description
1 polymer ?
#
loop_
_entity_poly.entity_id
_entity_poly.type
_entity_poly.pdbx_seq_one_letter_code
_entity_poly.pdbx_strand_id
1 'polypeptide(L)'
;MVFSFLDIAVFVGFITAVITIGLWKSRHEKTSEDYFLAGRGLKWWLIGFSLIAANISSEQLVGMSGNAASHVGLAIASYEWMAAITLVVVGFFFLPYFLRAGIYTMPEFLEVRYNAAARTIMAVGTIFLYLVLLGSVTYSGALTIQTMAGKMGRDVSLLQAAIVIGFIAMVYVTAGGLKACAWADLIQGSALILGSAVVMLYAFKKLGSATDGLAFIENVKTGAVGVKTFAQDTGAIDRFWQLNKVRMNMFLPKDDKVLPYTALMLGLWIPNFYYWGLNQYITQRTLASSSLSEGQKGIVFSAFMKLLVPFVVVIPGIIAFNLYSKDMKDQAVGDNAPVIAQYLMANPDTQMVVTAPAPDDDAVAAWNQQKFMIAIYPNEAAQKAVKTSNPLVLPMTQEKYDALELKEYTVFESDDKSWTSAFPHLKAELDTYNAGVQQAADAAGVPVTSEKFIAYKYDTALGQLLSNVLPQNTGLVGFVLAALLGAIVSSLAAMLNAASTIFTMDIYTKYISPKAQQRSIVTLGRICVVVFAFVAIWLAPK
;
A
#
# COMPACT_ATOMS: atom_id res chain seq x y z
N MET A 1 -10.25 9.34 17.34
CA MET A 1 -10.27 7.93 17.77
C MET A 1 -9.62 7.86 19.14
N VAL A 2 -10.32 7.39 20.17
CA VAL A 2 -9.74 7.18 21.51
C VAL A 2 -9.50 5.69 21.67
N PHE A 3 -8.22 5.30 21.87
CA PHE A 3 -7.88 3.90 22.13
C PHE A 3 -8.22 3.54 23.56
N SER A 4 -9.00 2.50 23.74
CA SER A 4 -9.28 1.95 25.05
C SER A 4 -8.12 1.08 25.54
N PHE A 5 -8.08 0.85 26.84
CA PHE A 5 -7.13 -0.14 27.44
C PHE A 5 -7.29 -1.52 26.78
N LEU A 6 -8.52 -1.90 26.45
CA LEU A 6 -8.82 -3.19 25.79
C LEU A 6 -8.23 -3.25 24.38
N ASP A 7 -8.29 -2.15 23.60
CA ASP A 7 -7.69 -2.10 22.25
C ASP A 7 -6.16 -2.29 22.33
N ILE A 8 -5.52 -1.63 23.30
CA ILE A 8 -4.08 -1.76 23.53
C ILE A 8 -3.72 -3.20 23.98
N ALA A 9 -4.49 -3.77 24.89
CA ALA A 9 -4.25 -5.12 25.39
C ALA A 9 -4.40 -6.17 24.27
N VAL A 10 -5.41 -6.06 23.44
CA VAL A 10 -5.63 -6.93 22.26
C VAL A 10 -4.49 -6.76 21.25
N PHE A 11 -4.09 -5.53 20.95
CA PHE A 11 -2.99 -5.23 20.03
C PHE A 11 -1.68 -5.86 20.49
N VAL A 12 -1.26 -5.60 21.73
CA VAL A 12 -0.01 -6.12 22.30
C VAL A 12 -0.07 -7.64 22.45
N GLY A 13 -1.20 -8.18 22.90
CA GLY A 13 -1.43 -9.62 23.02
C GLY A 13 -1.30 -10.35 21.69
N PHE A 14 -1.88 -9.77 20.62
CA PHE A 14 -1.78 -10.33 19.27
C PHE A 14 -0.34 -10.37 18.76
N ILE A 15 0.41 -9.27 18.85
CA ILE A 15 1.81 -9.22 18.39
C ILE A 15 2.68 -10.19 19.19
N THR A 16 2.48 -10.25 20.51
CA THR A 16 3.20 -11.19 21.38
C THR A 16 2.90 -12.65 20.99
N ALA A 17 1.64 -12.99 20.72
CA ALA A 17 1.25 -14.32 20.28
C ALA A 17 1.90 -14.70 18.94
N VAL A 18 1.92 -13.80 17.96
CA VAL A 18 2.56 -14.02 16.65
C VAL A 18 4.03 -14.35 16.81
N ILE A 19 4.78 -13.53 17.55
CA ILE A 19 6.21 -13.73 17.78
C ILE A 19 6.45 -15.04 18.51
N THR A 20 5.73 -15.29 19.60
CA THR A 20 5.90 -16.48 20.45
C THR A 20 5.64 -17.77 19.67
N ILE A 21 4.54 -17.82 18.90
CA ILE A 21 4.18 -19.02 18.11
C ILE A 21 5.19 -19.23 16.98
N GLY A 22 5.60 -18.16 16.27
CA GLY A 22 6.62 -18.22 15.23
C GLY A 22 7.93 -18.83 15.76
N LEU A 23 8.45 -18.30 16.86
CA LEU A 23 9.67 -18.76 17.50
C LEU A 23 9.55 -20.19 18.06
N TRP A 24 8.43 -20.52 18.71
CA TRP A 24 8.21 -21.86 19.26
C TRP A 24 8.17 -22.94 18.20
N LYS A 25 7.54 -22.68 17.07
CA LYS A 25 7.42 -23.62 15.95
C LYS A 25 8.71 -23.82 15.17
N SER A 26 9.62 -22.84 15.18
CA SER A 26 10.89 -22.88 14.44
C SER A 26 12.13 -23.24 15.28
N ARG A 27 11.95 -23.61 16.55
CA ARG A 27 13.06 -23.83 17.53
C ARG A 27 14.04 -24.98 17.21
N HIS A 28 13.75 -25.83 16.23
CA HIS A 28 14.54 -27.03 15.91
C HIS A 28 15.30 -26.94 14.57
N GLU A 29 15.43 -25.75 13.98
CA GLU A 29 16.09 -25.56 12.70
C GLU A 29 17.62 -25.57 12.84
N LYS A 30 18.29 -26.48 12.09
CA LYS A 30 19.74 -26.72 12.19
C LYS A 30 20.46 -26.65 10.86
N THR A 31 19.78 -26.95 9.74
CA THR A 31 20.36 -27.00 8.40
C THR A 31 19.95 -25.77 7.58
N SER A 32 20.65 -25.53 6.46
CA SER A 32 20.25 -24.48 5.50
C SER A 32 18.87 -24.74 4.91
N GLU A 33 18.50 -26.02 4.70
CA GLU A 33 17.17 -26.40 4.22
C GLU A 33 16.09 -26.09 5.26
N ASP A 34 16.37 -26.36 6.56
CA ASP A 34 15.45 -25.99 7.64
C ASP A 34 15.22 -24.48 7.68
N TYR A 35 16.30 -23.70 7.61
CA TYR A 35 16.24 -22.25 7.79
C TYR A 35 15.64 -21.53 6.58
N PHE A 36 16.09 -21.86 5.35
CA PHE A 36 15.66 -21.16 4.14
C PHE A 36 14.41 -21.76 3.49
N LEU A 37 14.16 -23.07 3.65
CA LEU A 37 13.02 -23.78 3.04
C LEU A 37 12.14 -24.51 4.08
N ALA A 38 12.22 -24.15 5.35
CA ALA A 38 11.43 -24.76 6.42
C ALA A 38 11.51 -26.30 6.44
N GLY A 39 12.67 -26.87 6.05
CA GLY A 39 12.91 -28.31 5.92
C GLY A 39 12.03 -28.97 4.86
N ARG A 40 11.55 -28.24 3.86
CA ARG A 40 10.54 -28.70 2.87
C ARG A 40 9.36 -29.40 3.54
N GLY A 41 8.90 -28.89 4.66
CA GLY A 41 7.85 -29.50 5.49
C GLY A 41 6.52 -28.77 5.49
N LEU A 42 6.36 -27.72 4.69
CA LEU A 42 5.14 -26.91 4.70
C LEU A 42 3.96 -27.67 4.07
N LYS A 43 2.83 -27.60 4.74
CA LYS A 43 1.55 -28.16 4.28
C LYS A 43 0.75 -27.10 3.53
N TRP A 44 -0.20 -27.53 2.68
CA TRP A 44 -0.98 -26.71 1.77
C TRP A 44 -1.63 -25.48 2.43
N TRP A 45 -2.23 -25.64 3.60
CA TRP A 45 -2.89 -24.56 4.30
C TRP A 45 -1.89 -23.49 4.79
N LEU A 46 -0.71 -23.93 5.26
CA LEU A 46 0.33 -23.02 5.72
C LEU A 46 0.96 -22.27 4.54
N ILE A 47 1.21 -22.96 3.43
CA ILE A 47 1.66 -22.36 2.17
C ILE A 47 0.64 -21.32 1.70
N GLY A 48 -0.65 -21.68 1.69
CA GLY A 48 -1.70 -20.83 1.20
C GLY A 48 -1.87 -19.54 1.99
N PHE A 49 -1.97 -19.63 3.31
CA PHE A 49 -2.03 -18.43 4.16
C PHE A 49 -0.76 -17.60 4.11
N SER A 50 0.41 -18.24 4.04
CA SER A 50 1.69 -17.53 3.96
C SER A 50 1.84 -16.78 2.62
N LEU A 51 1.37 -17.34 1.49
CA LEU A 51 1.34 -16.66 0.21
C LEU A 51 0.45 -15.40 0.26
N ILE A 52 -0.74 -15.51 0.85
CA ILE A 52 -1.67 -14.38 0.99
C ILE A 52 -1.10 -13.31 1.92
N ALA A 53 -0.62 -13.69 3.10
CA ALA A 53 -0.09 -12.75 4.08
C ALA A 53 1.16 -12.01 3.59
N ALA A 54 2.06 -12.70 2.88
CA ALA A 54 3.26 -12.09 2.32
C ALA A 54 2.95 -11.12 1.17
N ASN A 55 1.86 -11.36 0.43
CA ASN A 55 1.44 -10.50 -0.66
C ASN A 55 0.66 -9.27 -0.20
N ILE A 56 -0.24 -9.42 0.78
CA ILE A 56 -1.06 -8.30 1.25
C ILE A 56 -0.23 -7.44 2.21
N SER A 57 0.34 -6.37 1.66
CA SER A 57 1.02 -5.31 2.42
C SER A 57 0.07 -4.17 2.78
N SER A 58 0.53 -3.24 3.64
CA SER A 58 -0.21 -1.99 3.89
C SER A 58 -0.37 -1.16 2.62
N GLU A 59 0.66 -1.10 1.78
CA GLU A 59 0.60 -0.40 0.49
C GLU A 59 -0.51 -0.95 -0.40
N GLN A 60 -0.65 -2.28 -0.45
CA GLN A 60 -1.73 -2.92 -1.20
C GLN A 60 -3.11 -2.59 -0.59
N LEU A 61 -3.26 -2.66 0.74
CA LEU A 61 -4.53 -2.37 1.39
C LEU A 61 -4.93 -0.90 1.23
N VAL A 62 -4.02 0.03 1.50
CA VAL A 62 -4.25 1.46 1.35
C VAL A 62 -4.43 1.84 -0.12
N GLY A 63 -3.51 1.40 -1.00
CA GLY A 63 -3.57 1.71 -2.42
C GLY A 63 -4.80 1.11 -3.12
N MET A 64 -5.16 -0.15 -2.80
CA MET A 64 -6.33 -0.80 -3.38
C MET A 64 -7.64 -0.19 -2.87
N SER A 65 -7.76 0.11 -1.58
CA SER A 65 -8.94 0.78 -1.03
C SER A 65 -9.07 2.24 -1.51
N GLY A 66 -7.94 2.94 -1.69
CA GLY A 66 -7.89 4.29 -2.25
C GLY A 66 -8.33 4.31 -3.72
N ASN A 67 -7.76 3.44 -4.56
CA ASN A 67 -8.20 3.30 -5.95
C ASN A 67 -9.68 2.88 -6.04
N ALA A 68 -10.15 2.02 -5.14
CA ALA A 68 -11.56 1.65 -5.08
C ALA A 68 -12.47 2.84 -4.71
N ALA A 69 -12.00 3.74 -3.85
CA ALA A 69 -12.71 4.97 -3.50
C ALA A 69 -12.79 5.96 -4.67
N SER A 70 -11.82 5.93 -5.60
CA SER A 70 -11.77 6.79 -6.78
C SER A 70 -12.73 6.32 -7.90
N HIS A 71 -12.58 6.93 -9.08
CA HIS A 71 -13.31 6.52 -10.29
C HIS A 71 -12.99 5.10 -10.76
N VAL A 72 -11.85 4.54 -10.34
CA VAL A 72 -11.42 3.17 -10.70
C VAL A 72 -12.37 2.12 -10.14
N GLY A 73 -12.88 2.32 -8.92
CA GLY A 73 -13.90 1.47 -8.34
C GLY A 73 -13.53 -0.02 -8.32
N LEU A 74 -14.45 -0.87 -8.79
CA LEU A 74 -14.27 -2.32 -8.82
C LEU A 74 -13.15 -2.77 -9.79
N ALA A 75 -12.80 -1.97 -10.80
CA ALA A 75 -11.78 -2.35 -11.76
C ALA A 75 -10.43 -2.68 -11.11
N ILE A 76 -10.10 -2.08 -9.94
CA ILE A 76 -8.88 -2.39 -9.20
C ILE A 76 -8.80 -3.86 -8.75
N ALA A 77 -9.94 -4.55 -8.59
CA ALA A 77 -10.00 -5.97 -8.27
C ALA A 77 -9.35 -6.86 -9.33
N SER A 78 -9.13 -6.35 -10.55
CA SER A 78 -8.44 -7.06 -11.64
C SER A 78 -7.07 -7.56 -11.22
N TYR A 79 -6.32 -6.81 -10.40
CA TYR A 79 -5.02 -7.24 -9.88
C TYR A 79 -5.12 -8.57 -9.12
N GLU A 80 -6.14 -8.71 -8.28
CA GLU A 80 -6.35 -9.91 -7.47
C GLU A 80 -6.93 -11.08 -8.27
N TRP A 81 -7.89 -10.80 -9.14
CA TRP A 81 -8.54 -11.84 -9.92
C TRP A 81 -7.66 -12.41 -11.03
N MET A 82 -6.82 -11.58 -11.66
CA MET A 82 -5.80 -12.06 -12.60
C MET A 82 -4.69 -12.83 -11.87
N ALA A 83 -4.32 -12.42 -10.65
CA ALA A 83 -3.41 -13.17 -9.80
C ALA A 83 -3.95 -14.57 -9.48
N ALA A 84 -5.25 -14.72 -9.25
CA ALA A 84 -5.85 -16.04 -9.03
C ALA A 84 -5.65 -17.00 -10.22
N ILE A 85 -5.88 -16.52 -11.44
CA ILE A 85 -5.65 -17.31 -12.67
C ILE A 85 -4.17 -17.63 -12.81
N THR A 86 -3.29 -16.64 -12.62
CA THR A 86 -1.84 -16.83 -12.72
C THR A 86 -1.33 -17.85 -11.72
N LEU A 87 -1.81 -17.83 -10.48
CA LEU A 87 -1.46 -18.80 -9.44
C LEU A 87 -1.79 -20.23 -9.88
N VAL A 88 -2.97 -20.47 -10.47
CA VAL A 88 -3.33 -21.79 -10.99
C VAL A 88 -2.32 -22.24 -12.06
N VAL A 89 -1.98 -21.36 -13.01
CA VAL A 89 -0.99 -21.68 -14.05
C VAL A 89 0.37 -21.98 -13.41
N VAL A 90 0.84 -21.17 -12.48
CA VAL A 90 2.11 -21.38 -11.75
C VAL A 90 2.10 -22.71 -11.00
N GLY A 91 1.02 -23.05 -10.32
CA GLY A 91 0.89 -24.29 -9.55
C GLY A 91 0.97 -25.56 -10.40
N PHE A 92 0.40 -25.53 -11.58
CA PHE A 92 0.34 -26.73 -12.44
C PHE A 92 1.47 -26.81 -13.47
N PHE A 93 1.99 -25.68 -13.95
CA PHE A 93 3.02 -25.67 -14.99
C PHE A 93 4.42 -25.34 -14.46
N PHE A 94 4.60 -24.39 -13.51
CA PHE A 94 5.92 -23.95 -13.05
C PHE A 94 6.40 -24.76 -11.85
N LEU A 95 5.58 -24.94 -10.82
CA LEU A 95 5.96 -25.62 -9.59
C LEU A 95 6.52 -27.04 -9.81
N PRO A 96 5.97 -27.90 -10.72
CA PRO A 96 6.55 -29.21 -10.97
C PRO A 96 8.02 -29.16 -11.43
N TYR A 97 8.38 -28.17 -12.26
CA TYR A 97 9.77 -27.98 -12.70
C TYR A 97 10.67 -27.50 -11.57
N PHE A 98 10.21 -26.58 -10.76
CA PHE A 98 10.99 -26.04 -9.64
C PHE A 98 11.30 -27.12 -8.60
N LEU A 99 10.32 -27.93 -8.23
CA LEU A 99 10.51 -29.00 -7.26
C LEU A 99 11.38 -30.15 -7.79
N ARG A 100 11.28 -30.48 -9.09
CA ARG A 100 12.18 -31.47 -9.72
C ARG A 100 13.62 -30.98 -9.79
N ALA A 101 13.84 -29.67 -10.02
CA ALA A 101 15.17 -29.07 -10.02
C ALA A 101 15.81 -29.00 -8.63
N GLY A 102 15.02 -29.17 -7.55
CA GLY A 102 15.51 -29.18 -6.17
C GLY A 102 16.09 -27.86 -5.69
N ILE A 103 15.78 -26.76 -6.36
CA ILE A 103 16.35 -25.44 -6.15
C ILE A 103 15.99 -24.82 -4.81
N TYR A 104 16.84 -23.91 -4.31
CA TYR A 104 16.58 -23.03 -3.16
C TYR A 104 16.05 -21.66 -3.61
N THR A 105 16.49 -21.21 -4.78
CA THR A 105 16.22 -19.84 -5.22
C THR A 105 15.82 -19.78 -6.69
N MET A 106 15.10 -18.71 -7.08
CA MET A 106 14.78 -18.48 -8.50
C MET A 106 16.02 -18.14 -9.33
N PRO A 107 17.03 -17.41 -8.86
CA PRO A 107 18.30 -17.30 -9.57
C PRO A 107 18.95 -18.65 -9.86
N GLU A 108 18.92 -19.59 -8.91
CA GLU A 108 19.44 -20.96 -9.14
C GLU A 108 18.67 -21.69 -10.25
N PHE A 109 17.37 -21.50 -10.37
CA PHE A 109 16.59 -22.04 -11.48
C PHE A 109 17.09 -21.54 -12.84
N LEU A 110 17.46 -20.26 -12.94
CA LEU A 110 18.03 -19.72 -14.18
C LEU A 110 19.40 -20.32 -14.52
N GLU A 111 20.19 -20.71 -13.53
CA GLU A 111 21.42 -21.46 -13.80
C GLU A 111 21.13 -22.84 -14.41
N VAL A 112 20.17 -23.57 -13.82
CA VAL A 112 19.75 -24.89 -14.34
C VAL A 112 19.21 -24.79 -15.77
N ARG A 113 18.52 -23.69 -16.09
CA ARG A 113 17.90 -23.47 -17.41
C ARG A 113 18.85 -22.89 -18.44
N TYR A 114 19.80 -22.04 -18.03
CA TYR A 114 20.70 -21.30 -18.89
C TYR A 114 22.16 -21.49 -18.46
N ASN A 115 22.67 -20.65 -17.55
CA ASN A 115 24.05 -20.69 -17.08
C ASN A 115 24.27 -19.88 -15.78
N ALA A 116 25.50 -19.94 -15.25
CA ALA A 116 25.87 -19.23 -14.03
C ALA A 116 25.77 -17.70 -14.16
N ALA A 117 25.99 -17.12 -15.34
CA ALA A 117 25.84 -15.68 -15.54
C ALA A 117 24.39 -15.23 -15.36
N ALA A 118 23.41 -15.99 -15.90
CA ALA A 118 22.00 -15.71 -15.71
C ALA A 118 21.59 -15.74 -14.22
N ARG A 119 22.11 -16.74 -13.46
CA ARG A 119 21.94 -16.80 -11.98
C ARG A 119 22.46 -15.53 -11.30
N THR A 120 23.68 -15.13 -11.63
CA THR A 120 24.35 -14.00 -10.99
C THR A 120 23.63 -12.69 -11.27
N ILE A 121 23.26 -12.44 -12.54
CA ILE A 121 22.53 -11.23 -12.94
C ILE A 121 21.19 -11.14 -12.19
N MET A 122 20.45 -12.23 -12.16
CA MET A 122 19.17 -12.25 -11.43
C MET A 122 19.37 -12.10 -9.92
N ALA A 123 20.36 -12.76 -9.32
CA ALA A 123 20.63 -12.65 -7.89
C ALA A 123 20.98 -11.22 -7.48
N VAL A 124 21.92 -10.58 -8.18
CA VAL A 124 22.33 -9.19 -7.90
C VAL A 124 21.17 -8.22 -8.12
N GLY A 125 20.46 -8.33 -9.25
CA GLY A 125 19.31 -7.49 -9.56
C GLY A 125 18.19 -7.64 -8.54
N THR A 126 17.89 -8.87 -8.10
CA THR A 126 16.84 -9.13 -7.10
C THR A 126 17.25 -8.61 -5.71
N ILE A 127 18.50 -8.76 -5.29
CA ILE A 127 18.98 -8.19 -4.02
C ILE A 127 18.84 -6.66 -4.04
N PHE A 128 19.27 -6.01 -5.13
CA PHE A 128 19.12 -4.56 -5.27
C PHE A 128 17.64 -4.13 -5.20
N LEU A 129 16.78 -4.80 -5.95
CA LEU A 129 15.34 -4.55 -5.91
C LEU A 129 14.77 -4.70 -4.49
N TYR A 130 15.17 -5.76 -3.78
CA TYR A 130 14.68 -6.00 -2.41
C TYR A 130 15.20 -4.95 -1.43
N LEU A 131 16.41 -4.43 -1.56
CA LEU A 131 16.89 -3.35 -0.71
C LEU A 131 16.02 -2.09 -0.85
N VAL A 132 15.64 -1.73 -2.07
CA VAL A 132 14.72 -0.59 -2.33
C VAL A 132 13.32 -0.88 -1.76
N LEU A 133 12.75 -2.05 -2.05
CA LEU A 133 11.43 -2.44 -1.56
C LEU A 133 11.37 -2.55 -0.04
N LEU A 134 12.42 -3.05 0.62
CA LEU A 134 12.51 -3.11 2.07
C LEU A 134 12.42 -1.71 2.70
N GLY A 135 13.10 -0.72 2.10
CA GLY A 135 12.99 0.69 2.51
C GLY A 135 11.56 1.22 2.37
N SER A 136 10.95 1.04 1.20
CA SER A 136 9.58 1.50 0.90
C SER A 136 8.53 0.86 1.82
N VAL A 137 8.56 -0.47 2.01
CA VAL A 137 7.61 -1.17 2.90
C VAL A 137 7.80 -0.75 4.36
N THR A 138 9.06 -0.55 4.79
CA THR A 138 9.35 -0.06 6.15
C THR A 138 8.85 1.36 6.33
N TYR A 139 9.02 2.25 5.34
CA TYR A 139 8.48 3.61 5.33
C TYR A 139 6.95 3.62 5.44
N SER A 140 6.27 2.90 4.56
CA SER A 140 4.79 2.79 4.56
C SER A 140 4.25 2.31 5.90
N GLY A 141 4.90 1.29 6.47
CA GLY A 141 4.55 0.77 7.78
C GLY A 141 4.80 1.76 8.91
N ALA A 142 5.95 2.43 8.89
CA ALA A 142 6.31 3.45 9.87
C ALA A 142 5.36 4.66 9.82
N LEU A 143 5.00 5.12 8.61
CA LEU A 143 4.03 6.19 8.42
C LEU A 143 2.65 5.81 8.98
N THR A 144 2.25 4.55 8.82
CA THR A 144 1.01 4.04 9.41
C THR A 144 1.04 4.12 10.93
N ILE A 145 2.12 3.66 11.58
CA ILE A 145 2.28 3.74 13.04
C ILE A 145 2.33 5.21 13.50
N GLN A 146 3.09 6.06 12.82
CA GLN A 146 3.21 7.49 13.15
C GLN A 146 1.85 8.17 13.10
N THR A 147 1.09 7.97 12.03
CA THR A 147 -0.25 8.54 11.87
C THR A 147 -1.20 8.07 12.98
N MET A 148 -1.12 6.80 13.36
CA MET A 148 -1.94 6.25 14.43
C MET A 148 -1.55 6.78 15.80
N ALA A 149 -0.24 6.86 16.09
CA ALA A 149 0.27 7.44 17.33
C ALA A 149 -0.13 8.90 17.46
N GLY A 150 -0.07 9.68 16.37
CA GLY A 150 -0.54 11.06 16.33
C GLY A 150 -2.02 11.21 16.68
N LYS A 151 -2.88 10.32 16.16
CA LYS A 151 -4.31 10.25 16.54
C LYS A 151 -4.54 9.87 18.01
N MET A 152 -3.55 9.23 18.66
CA MET A 152 -3.54 8.92 20.10
C MET A 152 -2.96 10.04 20.96
N GLY A 153 -2.59 11.18 20.37
CA GLY A 153 -1.92 12.29 21.07
C GLY A 153 -0.47 11.98 21.46
N ARG A 154 0.16 10.99 20.81
CA ARG A 154 1.57 10.67 21.02
C ARG A 154 2.38 11.04 19.79
N ASP A 155 3.45 11.78 20.03
CA ASP A 155 4.42 12.11 18.98
C ASP A 155 5.44 10.98 18.84
N VAL A 156 5.36 10.25 17.72
CA VAL A 156 6.28 9.16 17.36
C VAL A 156 6.92 9.55 16.03
N SER A 157 8.24 9.66 16.00
CA SER A 157 8.95 9.96 14.77
C SER A 157 8.87 8.77 13.78
N LEU A 158 8.99 9.08 12.49
CA LEU A 158 9.03 8.05 11.43
C LEU A 158 10.14 7.02 11.69
N LEU A 159 11.31 7.47 12.13
CA LEU A 159 12.45 6.60 12.44
C LEU A 159 12.14 5.67 13.62
N GLN A 160 11.50 6.17 14.69
CA GLN A 160 11.11 5.33 15.84
C GLN A 160 10.14 4.23 15.41
N ALA A 161 9.15 4.57 14.59
CA ALA A 161 8.21 3.61 14.05
C ALA A 161 8.89 2.58 13.13
N ALA A 162 9.82 3.01 12.27
CA ALA A 162 10.61 2.12 11.41
C ALA A 162 11.47 1.14 12.21
N ILE A 163 12.10 1.61 13.30
CA ILE A 163 12.88 0.75 14.21
C ILE A 163 11.99 -0.33 14.81
N VAL A 164 10.79 0.01 15.30
CA VAL A 164 9.87 -0.96 15.91
C VAL A 164 9.49 -2.05 14.91
N ILE A 165 9.05 -1.67 13.70
CA ILE A 165 8.63 -2.63 12.67
C ILE A 165 9.81 -3.50 12.21
N GLY A 166 10.94 -2.87 11.88
CA GLY A 166 12.13 -3.58 11.44
C GLY A 166 12.67 -4.54 12.49
N PHE A 167 12.65 -4.13 13.77
CA PHE A 167 13.08 -4.98 14.88
C PHE A 167 12.18 -6.21 15.06
N ILE A 168 10.85 -6.04 15.01
CA ILE A 168 9.91 -7.16 15.13
C ILE A 168 10.16 -8.19 14.00
N ALA A 169 10.24 -7.74 12.73
CA ALA A 169 10.51 -8.62 11.61
C ALA A 169 11.88 -9.29 11.73
N MET A 170 12.92 -8.53 12.06
CA MET A 170 14.28 -9.04 12.24
C MET A 170 14.36 -10.16 13.28
N VAL A 171 13.72 -10.00 14.44
CA VAL A 171 13.81 -10.96 15.55
C VAL A 171 13.34 -12.35 15.13
N TYR A 172 12.13 -12.48 14.62
CA TYR A 172 11.63 -13.82 14.32
C TYR A 172 12.20 -14.43 13.04
N VAL A 173 12.57 -13.60 12.03
CA VAL A 173 13.25 -14.11 10.84
C VAL A 173 14.65 -14.61 11.18
N THR A 174 15.44 -13.83 11.94
CA THR A 174 16.79 -14.23 12.37
C THR A 174 16.77 -15.52 13.18
N ALA A 175 15.78 -15.67 14.06
CA ALA A 175 15.69 -16.84 14.94
C ALA A 175 15.20 -18.09 14.22
N GLY A 176 14.17 -17.97 13.34
CA GLY A 176 13.47 -19.14 12.83
C GLY A 176 13.23 -19.20 11.31
N GLY A 177 13.86 -18.31 10.52
CA GLY A 177 13.83 -18.36 9.07
C GLY A 177 12.42 -18.45 8.48
N LEU A 178 12.30 -19.18 7.36
CA LEU A 178 11.04 -19.31 6.61
C LEU A 178 9.92 -19.96 7.43
N LYS A 179 10.23 -20.90 8.32
CA LYS A 179 9.20 -21.59 9.10
C LYS A 179 8.56 -20.67 10.13
N ALA A 180 9.35 -19.79 10.78
CA ALA A 180 8.80 -18.76 11.66
C ALA A 180 7.91 -17.79 10.88
N CYS A 181 8.36 -17.34 9.69
CA CYS A 181 7.55 -16.51 8.81
C CYS A 181 6.21 -17.19 8.48
N ALA A 182 6.20 -18.44 8.02
CA ALA A 182 5.00 -19.13 7.62
C ALA A 182 3.96 -19.29 8.76
N TRP A 183 4.40 -19.54 10.00
CA TRP A 183 3.50 -19.61 11.16
C TRP A 183 3.00 -18.23 11.60
N ALA A 184 3.86 -17.20 11.53
CA ALA A 184 3.44 -15.82 11.75
C ALA A 184 2.42 -15.39 10.70
N ASP A 185 2.69 -15.66 9.42
CA ASP A 185 1.84 -15.36 8.28
C ASP A 185 0.45 -16.00 8.39
N LEU A 186 0.35 -17.23 8.90
CA LEU A 186 -0.93 -17.88 9.16
C LEU A 186 -1.82 -17.04 10.09
N ILE A 187 -1.25 -16.58 11.20
CA ILE A 187 -2.00 -15.82 12.21
C ILE A 187 -2.32 -14.43 11.67
N GLN A 188 -1.34 -13.76 11.09
CA GLN A 188 -1.47 -12.40 10.57
C GLN A 188 -2.39 -12.34 9.36
N GLY A 189 -2.26 -13.27 8.41
CA GLY A 189 -3.12 -13.35 7.22
C GLY A 189 -4.56 -13.69 7.56
N SER A 190 -4.79 -14.61 8.49
CA SER A 190 -6.14 -14.95 8.98
C SER A 190 -6.78 -13.74 9.67
N ALA A 191 -6.04 -13.07 10.56
CA ALA A 191 -6.52 -11.89 11.27
C ALA A 191 -6.83 -10.72 10.31
N LEU A 192 -6.00 -10.54 9.27
CA LEU A 192 -6.21 -9.50 8.27
C LEU A 192 -7.52 -9.71 7.51
N ILE A 193 -7.79 -10.92 7.04
CA ILE A 193 -9.03 -11.25 6.33
C ILE A 193 -10.24 -11.08 7.24
N LEU A 194 -10.17 -11.58 8.47
CA LEU A 194 -11.24 -11.44 9.45
C LEU A 194 -11.47 -9.97 9.84
N GLY A 195 -10.38 -9.22 10.09
CA GLY A 195 -10.45 -7.80 10.41
C GLY A 195 -11.06 -6.98 9.27
N SER A 196 -10.65 -7.24 8.03
CA SER A 196 -11.21 -6.57 6.85
C SER A 196 -12.68 -6.93 6.64
N ALA A 197 -13.08 -8.18 6.88
CA ALA A 197 -14.48 -8.59 6.83
C ALA A 197 -15.32 -7.87 7.90
N VAL A 198 -14.81 -7.71 9.11
CA VAL A 198 -15.46 -6.92 10.17
C VAL A 198 -15.62 -5.47 9.73
N VAL A 199 -14.59 -4.84 9.19
CA VAL A 199 -14.67 -3.46 8.65
C VAL A 199 -15.74 -3.36 7.57
N MET A 200 -15.81 -4.32 6.64
CA MET A 200 -16.84 -4.36 5.60
C MET A 200 -18.25 -4.41 6.17
N LEU A 201 -18.50 -5.28 7.15
CA LEU A 201 -19.83 -5.41 7.78
C LEU A 201 -20.26 -4.10 8.46
N TYR A 202 -19.34 -3.46 9.19
CA TYR A 202 -19.64 -2.18 9.84
C TYR A 202 -19.76 -1.03 8.83
N ALA A 203 -19.01 -1.05 7.72
CA ALA A 203 -19.17 -0.08 6.64
C ALA A 203 -20.56 -0.16 5.99
N PHE A 204 -21.06 -1.37 5.70
CA PHE A 204 -22.43 -1.56 5.23
C PHE A 204 -23.48 -1.12 6.27
N LYS A 205 -23.28 -1.46 7.54
CA LYS A 205 -24.17 -1.01 8.61
C LYS A 205 -24.25 0.52 8.66
N LYS A 206 -23.11 1.20 8.58
CA LYS A 206 -23.04 2.67 8.57
C LYS A 206 -23.70 3.25 7.32
N LEU A 207 -23.48 2.66 6.14
CA LEU A 207 -24.11 3.06 4.89
C LEU A 207 -25.64 2.96 4.97
N GLY A 208 -26.16 1.88 5.55
CA GLY A 208 -27.60 1.66 5.71
C GLY A 208 -28.26 2.62 6.70
N SER A 209 -27.54 3.10 7.70
CA SER A 209 -28.04 4.02 8.72
C SER A 209 -27.72 5.49 8.45
N ALA A 210 -27.07 5.83 7.33
CA ALA A 210 -26.72 7.22 7.02
C ALA A 210 -27.99 8.04 6.71
N THR A 211 -28.10 9.20 7.36
CA THR A 211 -29.19 10.17 7.16
C THR A 211 -28.78 11.33 6.28
N ASP A 212 -27.47 11.61 6.22
CA ASP A 212 -26.90 12.69 5.43
C ASP A 212 -26.80 12.29 3.95
N GLY A 213 -26.58 13.28 3.10
CA GLY A 213 -26.34 13.06 1.69
C GLY A 213 -25.05 12.27 1.45
N LEU A 214 -25.18 11.17 0.70
CA LEU A 214 -24.08 10.28 0.35
C LEU A 214 -23.48 10.65 -1.00
N ALA A 215 -22.17 10.82 -1.06
CA ALA A 215 -21.49 11.16 -2.31
C ALA A 215 -21.37 9.93 -3.22
N PHE A 216 -21.42 10.17 -4.53
CA PHE A 216 -21.19 9.14 -5.54
C PHE A 216 -20.57 9.75 -6.80
N ILE A 217 -19.83 8.94 -7.55
CA ILE A 217 -19.29 9.34 -8.84
C ILE A 217 -20.37 9.14 -9.90
N GLU A 218 -20.80 10.25 -10.51
CA GLU A 218 -21.84 10.24 -11.54
C GLU A 218 -21.32 9.72 -12.87
N ASN A 219 -20.10 10.10 -13.20
CA ASN A 219 -19.48 9.78 -14.48
C ASN A 219 -17.99 9.51 -14.34
N VAL A 220 -17.57 8.28 -14.68
CA VAL A 220 -16.17 7.84 -14.65
C VAL A 220 -15.27 8.64 -15.60
N LYS A 221 -15.82 9.13 -16.73
CA LYS A 221 -15.03 9.90 -17.71
C LYS A 221 -14.71 11.32 -17.25
N THR A 222 -15.66 11.97 -16.58
CA THR A 222 -15.51 13.36 -16.13
C THR A 222 -15.09 13.48 -14.66
N GLY A 223 -15.23 12.41 -13.87
CA GLY A 223 -15.00 12.44 -12.42
C GLY A 223 -16.05 13.28 -11.65
N ALA A 224 -17.16 13.64 -12.28
CA ALA A 224 -18.22 14.42 -11.62
C ALA A 224 -18.78 13.65 -10.40
N VAL A 225 -18.96 14.37 -9.30
CA VAL A 225 -19.44 13.84 -8.01
C VAL A 225 -20.79 14.47 -7.70
N GLY A 226 -21.78 13.59 -7.49
CA GLY A 226 -23.11 13.97 -7.02
C GLY A 226 -23.30 13.59 -5.54
N VAL A 227 -24.40 14.08 -4.96
CA VAL A 227 -24.85 13.73 -3.62
C VAL A 227 -26.29 13.23 -3.66
N LYS A 228 -26.56 12.12 -3.01
CA LYS A 228 -27.89 11.50 -2.95
C LYS A 228 -28.32 11.23 -1.51
N THR A 229 -29.53 11.61 -1.18
CA THR A 229 -30.20 11.27 0.08
C THR A 229 -31.13 10.07 -0.13
N PHE A 230 -31.30 9.27 0.90
CA PHE A 230 -32.14 8.08 0.88
C PHE A 230 -33.22 8.13 1.97
N ALA A 231 -34.35 7.50 1.70
CA ALA A 231 -35.32 7.23 2.73
C ALA A 231 -34.77 6.26 3.78
N GLN A 232 -35.23 6.35 5.01
CA GLN A 232 -34.71 5.56 6.14
C GLN A 232 -34.90 4.05 5.97
N ASP A 233 -35.91 3.63 5.23
CA ASP A 233 -36.25 2.24 4.93
C ASP A 233 -35.41 1.62 3.80
N THR A 234 -34.62 2.43 3.09
CA THR A 234 -33.77 1.93 2.02
C THR A 234 -32.61 1.11 2.60
N GLY A 235 -32.55 -0.17 2.23
CA GLY A 235 -31.51 -1.09 2.70
C GLY A 235 -30.08 -0.72 2.27
N ALA A 236 -29.08 -1.14 3.05
CA ALA A 236 -27.67 -0.83 2.79
C ALA A 236 -27.19 -1.32 1.41
N ILE A 237 -27.62 -2.50 0.97
CA ILE A 237 -27.27 -3.09 -0.32
C ILE A 237 -27.88 -2.27 -1.47
N ASP A 238 -29.14 -1.85 -1.33
CA ASP A 238 -29.80 -1.04 -2.34
C ASP A 238 -29.15 0.34 -2.46
N ARG A 239 -28.78 0.97 -1.34
CA ARG A 239 -28.00 2.22 -1.33
C ARG A 239 -26.66 2.04 -2.03
N PHE A 240 -25.95 0.96 -1.71
CA PHE A 240 -24.66 0.65 -2.34
C PHE A 240 -24.77 0.56 -3.87
N TRP A 241 -25.72 -0.21 -4.38
CA TRP A 241 -25.91 -0.36 -5.82
C TRP A 241 -26.35 0.93 -6.50
N GLN A 242 -27.25 1.69 -5.90
CA GLN A 242 -27.72 2.96 -6.45
C GLN A 242 -26.60 4.02 -6.53
N LEU A 243 -25.69 4.05 -5.56
CA LEU A 243 -24.56 4.99 -5.53
C LEU A 243 -23.41 4.58 -6.45
N ASN A 244 -23.21 3.27 -6.66
CA ASN A 244 -21.96 2.79 -7.20
C ASN A 244 -22.08 2.03 -8.52
N LYS A 245 -23.26 1.98 -9.14
CA LYS A 245 -23.50 1.26 -10.41
C LYS A 245 -22.42 1.58 -11.47
N VAL A 246 -22.03 2.83 -11.59
CA VAL A 246 -21.03 3.29 -12.56
C VAL A 246 -19.64 2.76 -12.23
N ARG A 247 -19.28 2.65 -10.94
CA ARG A 247 -17.99 2.15 -10.45
C ARG A 247 -17.90 0.61 -10.38
N MET A 248 -18.99 -0.11 -10.67
CA MET A 248 -18.98 -1.58 -10.75
C MET A 248 -18.49 -2.09 -12.11
N ASN A 249 -18.06 -1.21 -13.02
CA ASN A 249 -17.50 -1.61 -14.30
C ASN A 249 -16.03 -2.03 -14.13
N MET A 250 -15.69 -3.22 -14.64
CA MET A 250 -14.33 -3.76 -14.64
C MET A 250 -13.46 -3.22 -15.79
N PHE A 251 -14.09 -2.68 -16.85
CA PHE A 251 -13.40 -2.24 -18.05
C PHE A 251 -13.49 -0.72 -18.17
N LEU A 252 -12.43 -0.03 -17.73
CA LEU A 252 -12.31 1.40 -17.88
C LEU A 252 -11.92 1.76 -19.31
N PRO A 253 -12.15 3.01 -19.77
CA PRO A 253 -11.78 3.46 -21.10
C PRO A 253 -10.31 3.22 -21.43
N LYS A 254 -9.98 3.11 -22.73
CA LYS A 254 -8.59 2.87 -23.17
C LYS A 254 -7.63 4.03 -22.84
N ASP A 255 -8.17 5.22 -22.67
CA ASP A 255 -7.48 6.47 -22.35
C ASP A 255 -7.48 6.76 -20.82
N ASP A 256 -7.95 5.82 -20.00
CA ASP A 256 -7.85 5.93 -18.55
C ASP A 256 -6.38 5.89 -18.12
N LYS A 257 -5.97 6.89 -17.31
CA LYS A 257 -4.57 7.06 -16.89
C LYS A 257 -4.14 6.04 -15.82
N VAL A 258 -5.09 5.42 -15.11
CA VAL A 258 -4.80 4.52 -13.98
C VAL A 258 -4.88 3.07 -14.40
N LEU A 259 -6.01 2.65 -14.99
CA LEU A 259 -6.24 1.24 -15.32
C LEU A 259 -7.06 1.09 -16.61
N PRO A 260 -6.49 1.43 -17.78
CA PRO A 260 -7.17 1.23 -19.06
C PRO A 260 -7.46 -0.27 -19.28
N TYR A 261 -8.59 -0.59 -19.94
CA TYR A 261 -8.94 -2.01 -20.21
C TYR A 261 -7.84 -2.76 -20.97
N THR A 262 -7.02 -2.09 -21.75
CA THR A 262 -5.88 -2.68 -22.47
C THR A 262 -4.82 -3.21 -21.51
N ALA A 263 -4.66 -2.61 -20.32
CA ALA A 263 -3.78 -3.13 -19.28
C ALA A 263 -4.27 -4.49 -18.76
N LEU A 264 -5.59 -4.68 -18.62
CA LEU A 264 -6.17 -5.97 -18.23
C LEU A 264 -5.94 -7.05 -19.28
N MET A 265 -6.04 -6.69 -20.56
CA MET A 265 -5.92 -7.66 -21.65
C MET A 265 -4.48 -8.17 -21.82
N LEU A 266 -3.48 -7.30 -21.70
CA LEU A 266 -2.09 -7.61 -22.02
C LEU A 266 -1.11 -7.25 -20.89
N GLY A 267 -1.19 -6.05 -20.35
CA GLY A 267 -0.16 -5.47 -19.48
C GLY A 267 -0.02 -6.19 -18.15
N LEU A 268 -1.12 -6.44 -17.45
CA LEU A 268 -1.11 -7.01 -16.09
C LEU A 268 -0.66 -8.47 -16.01
N TRP A 269 -0.68 -9.22 -17.11
CA TRP A 269 -0.17 -10.60 -17.13
C TRP A 269 1.33 -10.65 -16.88
N ILE A 270 2.10 -9.70 -17.42
CA ILE A 270 3.56 -9.65 -17.28
C ILE A 270 3.99 -9.57 -15.79
N PRO A 271 3.56 -8.54 -15.02
CA PRO A 271 3.90 -8.47 -13.60
C PRO A 271 3.32 -9.60 -12.77
N ASN A 272 2.12 -10.14 -13.13
CA ASN A 272 1.55 -11.27 -12.42
C ASN A 272 2.38 -12.53 -12.57
N PHE A 273 2.81 -12.90 -13.78
CA PHE A 273 3.67 -14.07 -13.99
C PHE A 273 5.03 -13.93 -13.34
N TYR A 274 5.64 -12.73 -13.39
CA TYR A 274 6.87 -12.46 -12.66
C TYR A 274 6.67 -12.60 -11.15
N TYR A 275 5.66 -11.94 -10.60
CA TYR A 275 5.42 -11.88 -9.16
C TYR A 275 5.12 -13.26 -8.57
N TRP A 276 4.17 -14.00 -9.15
CA TRP A 276 3.74 -15.28 -8.62
C TRP A 276 4.61 -16.47 -9.04
N GLY A 277 5.32 -16.34 -10.15
CA GLY A 277 6.13 -17.41 -10.71
C GLY A 277 7.63 -17.33 -10.44
N LEU A 278 8.20 -16.13 -10.36
CA LEU A 278 9.65 -15.93 -10.32
C LEU A 278 10.15 -15.10 -9.13
N ASN A 279 9.28 -14.39 -8.44
CA ASN A 279 9.69 -13.57 -7.31
C ASN A 279 10.01 -14.45 -6.09
N GLN A 280 11.26 -14.36 -5.61
CA GLN A 280 11.79 -15.25 -4.55
C GLN A 280 10.97 -15.24 -3.27
N TYR A 281 10.58 -14.05 -2.74
CA TYR A 281 9.88 -14.02 -1.46
C TYR A 281 8.46 -14.61 -1.51
N ILE A 282 7.90 -14.79 -2.71
CA ILE A 282 6.64 -15.51 -2.94
C ILE A 282 6.91 -16.99 -3.18
N THR A 283 7.75 -17.32 -4.19
CA THR A 283 7.96 -18.70 -4.63
C THR A 283 8.68 -19.57 -3.60
N GLN A 284 9.50 -18.99 -2.72
CA GLN A 284 10.19 -19.70 -1.65
C GLN A 284 9.24 -20.50 -0.76
N ARG A 285 8.02 -20.02 -0.53
CA ARG A 285 6.99 -20.73 0.23
C ARG A 285 6.51 -22.01 -0.45
N THR A 286 6.40 -21.97 -1.76
CA THR A 286 5.99 -23.13 -2.57
C THR A 286 7.12 -24.13 -2.75
N LEU A 287 8.37 -23.65 -2.84
CA LEU A 287 9.58 -24.50 -2.82
C LEU A 287 9.76 -25.26 -1.50
N ALA A 288 9.24 -24.71 -0.41
CA ALA A 288 9.26 -25.32 0.93
C ALA A 288 8.15 -26.36 1.15
N SER A 289 7.38 -26.71 0.13
CA SER A 289 6.30 -27.69 0.22
C SER A 289 6.81 -29.09 0.50
N SER A 290 6.07 -29.87 1.30
CA SER A 290 6.43 -31.25 1.64
C SER A 290 6.20 -32.24 0.49
N SER A 291 5.47 -31.84 -0.53
CA SER A 291 5.28 -32.57 -1.78
C SER A 291 4.70 -31.67 -2.86
N LEU A 292 4.75 -32.12 -4.12
CA LEU A 292 4.11 -31.40 -5.24
C LEU A 292 2.61 -31.18 -4.97
N SER A 293 1.91 -32.20 -4.49
CA SER A 293 0.48 -32.11 -4.18
C SER A 293 0.17 -31.07 -3.10
N GLU A 294 0.99 -30.99 -2.05
CA GLU A 294 0.83 -29.97 -1.00
C GLU A 294 1.09 -28.56 -1.52
N GLY A 295 2.12 -28.41 -2.36
CA GLY A 295 2.41 -27.13 -3.03
C GLY A 295 1.27 -26.67 -3.94
N GLN A 296 0.78 -27.56 -4.80
CA GLN A 296 -0.35 -27.28 -5.70
C GLN A 296 -1.62 -26.91 -4.95
N LYS A 297 -1.99 -27.69 -3.92
CA LYS A 297 -3.16 -27.38 -3.07
C LYS A 297 -3.01 -26.02 -2.38
N GLY A 298 -1.82 -25.69 -1.89
CA GLY A 298 -1.55 -24.39 -1.25
C GLY A 298 -1.70 -23.24 -2.23
N ILE A 299 -1.20 -23.37 -3.44
CA ILE A 299 -1.34 -22.37 -4.51
C ILE A 299 -2.81 -22.19 -4.92
N VAL A 300 -3.55 -23.29 -5.12
CA VAL A 300 -4.98 -23.25 -5.47
C VAL A 300 -5.81 -22.62 -4.34
N PHE A 301 -5.49 -22.94 -3.09
CA PHE A 301 -6.11 -22.29 -1.94
C PHE A 301 -5.84 -20.77 -1.94
N SER A 302 -4.59 -20.36 -2.22
CA SER A 302 -4.27 -18.94 -2.36
C SER A 302 -5.04 -18.27 -3.50
N ALA A 303 -5.16 -18.95 -4.65
CA ALA A 303 -5.95 -18.48 -5.79
C ALA A 303 -7.42 -18.26 -5.40
N PHE A 304 -8.02 -19.20 -4.67
CA PHE A 304 -9.37 -19.06 -4.13
C PHE A 304 -9.49 -17.84 -3.19
N MET A 305 -8.55 -17.70 -2.26
CA MET A 305 -8.54 -16.55 -1.34
C MET A 305 -8.41 -15.22 -2.09
N LYS A 306 -7.62 -15.16 -3.18
CA LYS A 306 -7.50 -13.99 -4.06
C LYS A 306 -8.83 -13.57 -4.70
N LEU A 307 -9.74 -14.50 -4.96
CA LEU A 307 -11.09 -14.15 -5.41
C LEU A 307 -11.90 -13.43 -4.33
N LEU A 308 -11.65 -13.73 -3.05
CA LEU A 308 -12.39 -13.17 -1.91
C LEU A 308 -11.84 -11.83 -1.42
N VAL A 309 -10.53 -11.59 -1.53
CA VAL A 309 -9.86 -10.37 -1.04
C VAL A 309 -10.53 -9.08 -1.55
N PRO A 310 -10.91 -8.92 -2.83
CA PRO A 310 -11.55 -7.71 -3.29
C PRO A 310 -12.85 -7.37 -2.56
N PHE A 311 -13.61 -8.35 -2.12
CA PHE A 311 -14.87 -8.10 -1.38
C PHE A 311 -14.60 -7.44 -0.03
N VAL A 312 -13.51 -7.79 0.64
CA VAL A 312 -13.18 -7.26 1.97
C VAL A 312 -12.26 -6.04 1.95
N VAL A 313 -11.73 -5.67 0.79
CA VAL A 313 -10.85 -4.50 0.62
C VAL A 313 -11.44 -3.46 -0.33
N VAL A 314 -11.87 -3.88 -1.52
CA VAL A 314 -12.38 -2.97 -2.57
C VAL A 314 -13.76 -2.42 -2.21
N ILE A 315 -14.68 -3.28 -1.80
CA ILE A 315 -16.04 -2.84 -1.44
C ILE A 315 -16.05 -1.82 -0.30
N PRO A 316 -15.32 -2.05 0.83
CA PRO A 316 -15.18 -1.01 1.85
C PRO A 316 -14.57 0.29 1.32
N GLY A 317 -13.55 0.23 0.46
CA GLY A 317 -12.97 1.41 -0.17
C GLY A 317 -14.00 2.24 -0.95
N ILE A 318 -14.84 1.57 -1.74
CA ILE A 318 -15.95 2.23 -2.45
C ILE A 318 -16.94 2.89 -1.46
N ILE A 319 -17.31 2.19 -0.39
CA ILE A 319 -18.22 2.71 0.65
C ILE A 319 -17.58 3.89 1.40
N ALA A 320 -16.27 3.86 1.62
CA ALA A 320 -15.55 4.95 2.28
C ALA A 320 -15.76 6.29 1.56
N PHE A 321 -15.69 6.31 0.23
CA PHE A 321 -15.97 7.52 -0.54
C PHE A 321 -17.43 7.98 -0.38
N ASN A 322 -18.38 7.05 -0.39
CA ASN A 322 -19.79 7.42 -0.22
C ASN A 322 -20.05 8.10 1.14
N LEU A 323 -19.36 7.66 2.20
CA LEU A 323 -19.55 8.14 3.58
C LEU A 323 -18.66 9.34 3.94
N TYR A 324 -17.43 9.39 3.42
CA TYR A 324 -16.36 10.27 3.92
C TYR A 324 -15.68 11.10 2.82
N SER A 325 -16.36 11.31 1.68
CA SER A 325 -15.83 12.13 0.59
C SER A 325 -15.49 13.56 1.03
N LYS A 326 -16.28 14.14 1.94
CA LYS A 326 -15.99 15.46 2.51
C LYS A 326 -14.65 15.48 3.24
N ASP A 327 -14.42 14.51 4.12
CA ASP A 327 -13.16 14.40 4.87
C ASP A 327 -11.96 14.17 3.93
N MET A 328 -12.14 13.37 2.86
CA MET A 328 -11.12 13.15 1.84
C MET A 328 -10.81 14.44 1.05
N LYS A 329 -11.83 15.24 0.77
CA LYS A 329 -11.68 16.54 0.12
C LYS A 329 -10.95 17.54 1.02
N ASP A 330 -11.35 17.62 2.30
CA ASP A 330 -10.71 18.52 3.27
C ASP A 330 -9.23 18.17 3.50
N GLN A 331 -8.88 16.88 3.47
CA GLN A 331 -7.49 16.43 3.56
C GLN A 331 -6.69 16.74 2.29
N ALA A 332 -7.30 16.70 1.10
CA ALA A 332 -6.66 17.06 -0.16
C ALA A 332 -6.24 18.54 -0.20
N VAL A 333 -6.94 19.42 0.50
CA VAL A 333 -6.59 20.85 0.61
C VAL A 333 -5.16 21.05 1.13
N GLY A 334 -4.76 20.29 2.14
CA GLY A 334 -3.40 20.36 2.69
C GLY A 334 -2.31 19.92 1.70
N ASP A 335 -2.60 18.90 0.89
CA ASP A 335 -1.66 18.38 -0.10
C ASP A 335 -1.57 19.28 -1.35
N ASN A 336 -2.65 19.96 -1.69
CA ASN A 336 -2.68 20.91 -2.81
C ASN A 336 -1.94 22.21 -2.51
N ALA A 337 -1.84 22.61 -1.25
CA ALA A 337 -1.25 23.89 -0.88
C ALA A 337 0.19 24.09 -1.42
N PRO A 338 1.14 23.15 -1.26
CA PRO A 338 2.47 23.30 -1.83
C PRO A 338 2.47 23.32 -3.36
N VAL A 339 1.64 22.50 -4.01
CA VAL A 339 1.57 22.41 -5.48
C VAL A 339 1.04 23.72 -6.08
N ILE A 340 -0.01 24.28 -5.49
CA ILE A 340 -0.59 25.56 -5.94
C ILE A 340 0.34 26.72 -5.61
N ALA A 341 1.07 26.68 -4.49
CA ALA A 341 2.07 27.68 -4.18
C ALA A 341 3.24 27.65 -5.19
N GLN A 342 3.71 26.49 -5.60
CA GLN A 342 4.72 26.36 -6.67
C GLN A 342 4.18 26.89 -8.00
N TYR A 343 2.91 26.65 -8.32
CA TYR A 343 2.28 27.24 -9.51
C TYR A 343 2.28 28.78 -9.47
N LEU A 344 1.95 29.37 -8.31
CA LEU A 344 2.04 30.81 -8.11
C LEU A 344 3.47 31.35 -8.28
N MET A 345 4.48 30.62 -7.78
CA MET A 345 5.89 31.01 -7.94
C MET A 345 6.32 30.97 -9.42
N ALA A 346 5.84 29.96 -10.17
CA ALA A 346 6.09 29.83 -11.61
C ALA A 346 5.36 30.87 -12.45
N ASN A 347 4.20 31.32 -12.00
CA ASN A 347 3.30 32.23 -12.74
C ASN A 347 2.71 33.29 -11.81
N PRO A 348 3.54 34.26 -11.33
CA PRO A 348 3.13 35.24 -10.33
C PRO A 348 1.99 36.18 -10.78
N ASP A 349 1.82 36.36 -12.08
CA ASP A 349 0.75 37.20 -12.67
C ASP A 349 -0.58 36.44 -12.84
N THR A 350 -0.64 35.18 -12.39
CA THR A 350 -1.87 34.38 -12.50
C THR A 350 -3.03 34.97 -11.72
N GLN A 351 -4.24 34.87 -12.27
CA GLN A 351 -5.47 35.18 -11.57
C GLN A 351 -6.01 33.98 -10.77
N MET A 352 -5.41 32.80 -10.94
CA MET A 352 -5.81 31.56 -10.27
C MET A 352 -5.52 31.55 -8.78
N VAL A 353 -4.43 32.21 -8.34
CA VAL A 353 -3.92 32.13 -6.97
C VAL A 353 -3.62 33.52 -6.41
N VAL A 354 -3.91 33.69 -5.12
CA VAL A 354 -3.44 34.84 -4.31
C VAL A 354 -2.82 34.34 -3.01
N THR A 355 -1.98 35.16 -2.37
CA THR A 355 -1.47 34.92 -1.02
C THR A 355 -2.14 35.87 -0.05
N ALA A 356 -2.45 35.37 1.16
CA ALA A 356 -2.94 36.17 2.28
C ALA A 356 -2.20 35.79 3.55
N PRO A 357 -1.57 36.75 4.26
CA PRO A 357 -0.87 36.45 5.51
C PRO A 357 -1.88 36.26 6.65
N ALA A 358 -1.73 35.16 7.39
CA ALA A 358 -2.41 34.80 8.63
C ALA A 358 -3.93 35.13 8.69
N PRO A 359 -4.74 34.75 7.67
CA PRO A 359 -6.17 35.00 7.69
C PRO A 359 -6.84 34.24 8.86
N ASP A 360 -7.83 34.88 9.50
CA ASP A 360 -8.62 34.30 10.58
C ASP A 360 -9.82 33.48 10.04
N ASP A 361 -10.62 32.91 10.97
CA ASP A 361 -11.78 32.09 10.62
C ASP A 361 -12.80 32.83 9.76
N ASP A 362 -13.01 34.13 10.00
CA ASP A 362 -13.99 34.95 9.26
C ASP A 362 -13.51 35.22 7.83
N ALA A 363 -12.23 35.56 7.67
CA ALA A 363 -11.62 35.79 6.36
C ALA A 363 -11.58 34.50 5.52
N VAL A 364 -11.28 33.35 6.15
CA VAL A 364 -11.32 32.04 5.49
C VAL A 364 -12.74 31.70 5.06
N ALA A 365 -13.72 31.86 5.94
CA ALA A 365 -15.13 31.54 5.63
C ALA A 365 -15.71 32.46 4.54
N ALA A 366 -15.36 33.75 4.54
CA ALA A 366 -15.84 34.74 3.60
C ALA A 366 -15.21 34.63 2.20
N TRP A 367 -14.13 33.84 2.03
CA TRP A 367 -13.47 33.69 0.73
C TRP A 367 -14.34 32.91 -0.26
N ASN A 368 -14.86 33.60 -1.27
CA ASN A 368 -15.74 33.05 -2.30
C ASN A 368 -15.34 33.40 -3.74
N GLN A 369 -14.12 33.92 -3.93
CA GLN A 369 -13.60 34.24 -5.25
C GLN A 369 -13.35 32.98 -6.07
N GLN A 370 -13.35 33.10 -7.41
CA GLN A 370 -13.06 31.98 -8.32
C GLN A 370 -11.55 31.69 -8.43
N LYS A 371 -10.81 31.86 -7.34
CA LYS A 371 -9.37 31.61 -7.27
C LYS A 371 -8.97 31.07 -5.90
N PHE A 372 -7.85 30.38 -5.84
CA PHE A 372 -7.30 29.88 -4.58
C PHE A 372 -6.64 31.01 -3.78
N MET A 373 -6.70 30.86 -2.44
CA MET A 373 -5.91 31.64 -1.51
C MET A 373 -4.87 30.72 -0.85
N ILE A 374 -3.57 31.03 -1.00
CA ILE A 374 -2.55 30.45 -0.14
C ILE A 374 -2.53 31.24 1.18
N ALA A 375 -3.07 30.65 2.23
CA ALA A 375 -3.13 31.26 3.57
C ALA A 375 -1.83 30.94 4.33
N ILE A 376 -0.96 31.91 4.48
CA ILE A 376 0.37 31.75 5.09
C ILE A 376 0.32 32.11 6.57
N TYR A 377 0.58 31.12 7.44
CA TYR A 377 0.59 31.26 8.88
C TYR A 377 2.02 31.25 9.43
N PRO A 378 2.32 31.99 10.50
CA PRO A 378 3.68 32.09 11.06
C PRO A 378 4.21 30.75 11.61
N ASN A 379 3.32 29.84 12.04
CA ASN A 379 3.67 28.53 12.57
C ASN A 379 2.47 27.57 12.54
N GLU A 380 2.69 26.29 12.84
CA GLU A 380 1.63 25.27 12.87
C GLU A 380 0.54 25.54 13.92
N ALA A 381 0.88 26.18 15.04
CA ALA A 381 -0.10 26.48 16.08
C ALA A 381 -1.13 27.51 15.58
N ALA A 382 -0.66 28.55 14.90
CA ALA A 382 -1.53 29.56 14.29
C ALA A 382 -2.38 28.94 13.16
N GLN A 383 -1.80 28.07 12.32
CA GLN A 383 -2.53 27.36 11.28
C GLN A 383 -3.64 26.47 11.85
N LYS A 384 -3.35 25.70 12.91
CA LYS A 384 -4.31 24.81 13.58
C LYS A 384 -5.38 25.54 14.39
N ALA A 385 -5.16 26.82 14.74
CA ALA A 385 -6.15 27.63 15.44
C ALA A 385 -7.36 27.97 14.57
N VAL A 386 -7.17 28.03 13.25
CA VAL A 386 -8.26 28.29 12.29
C VAL A 386 -9.07 27.00 12.10
N LYS A 387 -10.36 27.07 12.46
CA LYS A 387 -11.27 25.91 12.47
C LYS A 387 -12.19 25.86 11.25
N THR A 388 -12.32 26.97 10.52
CA THR A 388 -13.18 27.05 9.34
C THR A 388 -12.48 26.44 8.14
N SER A 389 -13.12 25.46 7.46
CA SER A 389 -12.62 24.88 6.23
C SER A 389 -13.28 25.54 5.01
N ASN A 390 -12.46 25.95 4.05
CA ASN A 390 -12.90 26.43 2.75
C ASN A 390 -12.03 25.77 1.66
N PRO A 391 -12.60 25.05 0.68
CA PRO A 391 -11.84 24.30 -0.30
C PRO A 391 -10.99 25.19 -1.24
N LEU A 392 -11.25 26.49 -1.26
CA LEU A 392 -10.44 27.48 -1.99
C LEU A 392 -9.34 28.12 -1.13
N VAL A 393 -9.31 27.87 0.17
CA VAL A 393 -8.28 28.37 1.07
C VAL A 393 -7.32 27.25 1.44
N LEU A 394 -6.07 27.41 1.06
CA LEU A 394 -5.01 26.40 1.18
C LEU A 394 -4.03 26.84 2.27
N PRO A 395 -4.12 26.27 3.49
CA PRO A 395 -3.29 26.71 4.62
C PRO A 395 -1.87 26.16 4.52
N MET A 396 -0.88 27.03 4.76
CA MET A 396 0.54 26.70 4.79
C MET A 396 1.27 27.47 5.87
N THR A 397 2.32 26.90 6.46
CA THR A 397 3.21 27.69 7.34
C THR A 397 4.22 28.47 6.53
N GLN A 398 4.69 29.62 7.08
CA GLN A 398 5.73 30.44 6.45
C GLN A 398 6.99 29.60 6.15
N GLU A 399 7.42 28.78 7.09
CA GLU A 399 8.57 27.89 6.94
C GLU A 399 8.43 26.96 5.73
N LYS A 400 7.25 26.34 5.55
CA LYS A 400 6.99 25.47 4.40
C LYS A 400 6.91 26.24 3.09
N TYR A 401 6.37 27.44 3.11
CA TYR A 401 6.29 28.29 1.94
C TYR A 401 7.68 28.71 1.46
N ASP A 402 8.55 29.13 2.40
CA ASP A 402 9.92 29.56 2.10
C ASP A 402 10.83 28.40 1.68
N ALA A 403 10.50 27.17 2.08
CA ALA A 403 11.23 25.97 1.70
C ALA A 403 10.79 25.36 0.36
N LEU A 404 9.79 25.95 -0.32
CA LEU A 404 9.35 25.44 -1.63
C LEU A 404 10.40 25.71 -2.71
N GLU A 405 10.76 24.66 -3.43
CA GLU A 405 11.64 24.73 -4.59
C GLU A 405 10.83 24.43 -5.86
N LEU A 406 10.91 25.32 -6.83
CA LEU A 406 10.32 25.10 -8.15
C LEU A 406 11.42 24.59 -9.09
N LYS A 407 11.19 23.42 -9.68
CA LYS A 407 12.06 22.89 -10.73
C LYS A 407 11.73 23.57 -12.06
N GLU A 408 12.76 23.82 -12.85
CA GLU A 408 12.59 24.34 -14.20
C GLU A 408 11.73 23.37 -15.04
N TYR A 409 10.91 23.90 -15.91
CA TYR A 409 9.96 23.16 -16.75
C TYR A 409 8.98 22.28 -15.97
N THR A 410 8.38 22.82 -14.88
CA THR A 410 7.33 22.14 -14.14
C THR A 410 5.97 22.40 -14.75
N VAL A 411 5.25 21.33 -15.10
CA VAL A 411 3.83 21.34 -15.49
C VAL A 411 2.96 20.93 -14.30
N PHE A 412 1.75 21.45 -14.23
CA PHE A 412 0.80 21.18 -13.16
C PHE A 412 -0.43 20.48 -13.73
N GLU A 413 -0.69 19.27 -13.27
CA GLU A 413 -1.76 18.41 -13.78
C GLU A 413 -2.75 18.04 -12.69
N SER A 414 -3.99 17.76 -13.08
CA SER A 414 -4.94 17.10 -12.19
C SER A 414 -4.63 15.61 -12.09
N ASP A 415 -4.52 15.08 -10.86
CA ASP A 415 -4.32 13.65 -10.63
C ASP A 415 -5.53 12.84 -11.10
N ASP A 416 -6.72 13.37 -10.89
CA ASP A 416 -7.96 12.81 -11.40
C ASP A 416 -8.87 13.86 -12.08
N LYS A 417 -9.91 13.35 -12.75
CA LYS A 417 -10.86 14.18 -13.48
C LYS A 417 -11.80 14.99 -12.57
N SER A 418 -11.86 14.63 -11.28
CA SER A 418 -12.75 15.30 -10.30
C SER A 418 -12.30 16.72 -10.04
N TRP A 419 -10.99 16.99 -10.02
CA TRP A 419 -10.47 18.35 -9.85
C TRP A 419 -10.88 19.25 -10.99
N THR A 420 -10.71 18.81 -12.24
CA THR A 420 -11.10 19.60 -13.42
C THR A 420 -12.61 19.81 -13.53
N SER A 421 -13.40 18.85 -13.05
CA SER A 421 -14.86 18.99 -12.95
C SER A 421 -15.27 20.01 -11.89
N ALA A 422 -14.56 20.07 -10.79
CA ALA A 422 -14.84 21.02 -9.71
C ALA A 422 -14.41 22.46 -10.05
N PHE A 423 -13.36 22.64 -10.85
CA PHE A 423 -12.75 23.92 -11.17
C PHE A 423 -12.51 24.12 -12.69
N PRO A 424 -13.57 24.08 -13.54
CA PRO A 424 -13.40 24.10 -15.00
C PRO A 424 -12.79 25.41 -15.51
N HIS A 425 -13.02 26.55 -14.86
CA HIS A 425 -12.48 27.86 -15.22
C HIS A 425 -10.97 27.95 -14.96
N LEU A 426 -10.47 27.30 -13.89
CA LEU A 426 -9.04 27.26 -13.56
C LEU A 426 -8.26 26.34 -14.50
N LYS A 427 -8.92 25.32 -15.03
CA LYS A 427 -8.32 24.39 -15.98
C LYS A 427 -7.79 25.09 -17.25
N ALA A 428 -8.54 26.03 -17.80
CA ALA A 428 -8.12 26.73 -19.02
C ALA A 428 -6.82 27.54 -18.83
N GLU A 429 -6.65 28.17 -17.67
CA GLU A 429 -5.42 28.87 -17.33
C GLU A 429 -4.24 27.91 -17.19
N LEU A 430 -4.44 26.78 -16.49
CA LEU A 430 -3.42 25.73 -16.34
C LEU A 430 -3.03 25.11 -17.68
N ASP A 431 -4.00 24.79 -18.54
CA ASP A 431 -3.73 24.19 -19.84
C ASP A 431 -2.86 25.12 -20.70
N THR A 432 -3.13 26.44 -20.65
CA THR A 432 -2.33 27.44 -21.37
C THR A 432 -0.90 27.52 -20.86
N TYR A 433 -0.73 27.55 -19.53
CA TYR A 433 0.58 27.55 -18.88
C TYR A 433 1.36 26.27 -19.23
N ASN A 434 0.76 25.10 -19.05
CA ASN A 434 1.39 23.81 -19.32
C ASN A 434 1.83 23.66 -20.78
N ALA A 435 1.03 24.12 -21.73
CA ALA A 435 1.39 24.09 -23.14
C ALA A 435 2.64 24.94 -23.43
N GLY A 436 2.76 26.12 -22.82
CA GLY A 436 3.94 26.98 -22.95
C GLY A 436 5.20 26.33 -22.34
N VAL A 437 5.08 25.74 -21.15
CA VAL A 437 6.18 25.03 -20.48
C VAL A 437 6.62 23.81 -21.29
N GLN A 438 5.68 23.01 -21.81
CA GLN A 438 6.00 21.86 -22.65
C GLN A 438 6.75 22.26 -23.91
N GLN A 439 6.30 23.32 -24.59
CA GLN A 439 6.98 23.83 -25.77
C GLN A 439 8.42 24.31 -25.46
N ALA A 440 8.62 24.97 -24.33
CA ALA A 440 9.95 25.43 -23.91
C ALA A 440 10.87 24.25 -23.56
N ALA A 441 10.37 23.24 -22.84
CA ALA A 441 11.12 22.03 -22.53
C ALA A 441 11.50 21.23 -23.77
N ASP A 442 10.59 21.08 -24.73
CA ASP A 442 10.85 20.41 -26.01
C ASP A 442 11.95 21.16 -26.81
N ALA A 443 11.92 22.50 -26.83
CA ALA A 443 12.93 23.31 -27.47
C ALA A 443 14.31 23.19 -26.80
N ALA A 444 14.34 22.99 -25.47
CA ALA A 444 15.55 22.77 -24.69
C ALA A 444 16.04 21.32 -24.72
N GLY A 445 15.24 20.38 -25.22
CA GLY A 445 15.56 18.95 -25.24
C GLY A 445 15.57 18.29 -23.86
N VAL A 446 14.81 18.82 -22.89
CA VAL A 446 14.74 18.32 -21.50
C VAL A 446 13.34 17.83 -21.17
N PRO A 447 13.19 16.84 -20.30
CA PRO A 447 11.88 16.36 -19.86
C PRO A 447 11.24 17.37 -18.90
N VAL A 448 9.90 17.50 -18.95
CA VAL A 448 9.13 18.26 -17.96
C VAL A 448 9.04 17.50 -16.63
N THR A 449 9.00 18.25 -15.53
CA THR A 449 8.61 17.73 -14.21
C THR A 449 7.10 17.95 -14.05
N SER A 450 6.35 16.97 -13.53
CA SER A 450 4.91 17.09 -13.29
C SER A 450 4.60 17.15 -11.80
N GLU A 451 3.86 18.17 -11.39
CA GLU A 451 3.23 18.29 -10.08
C GLU A 451 1.71 18.09 -10.21
N LYS A 452 1.06 17.51 -9.19
CA LYS A 452 -0.32 17.05 -9.33
C LYS A 452 -1.25 17.67 -8.29
N PHE A 453 -2.38 18.17 -8.76
CA PHE A 453 -3.53 18.54 -7.94
C PHE A 453 -4.43 17.33 -7.72
N ILE A 454 -4.92 17.16 -6.51
CA ILE A 454 -5.86 16.10 -6.15
C ILE A 454 -7.19 16.70 -5.69
N ALA A 455 -8.31 16.13 -6.15
CA ALA A 455 -9.64 16.54 -5.67
C ALA A 455 -9.99 15.89 -4.33
N TYR A 456 -9.59 14.64 -4.16
CA TYR A 456 -9.86 13.83 -2.98
C TYR A 456 -8.61 13.03 -2.60
N LYS A 457 -8.27 12.98 -1.32
CA LYS A 457 -7.19 12.13 -0.81
C LYS A 457 -7.72 10.70 -0.60
N TYR A 458 -7.87 9.97 -1.70
CA TYR A 458 -8.49 8.63 -1.74
C TYR A 458 -7.74 7.59 -0.92
N ASP A 459 -6.43 7.69 -0.77
CA ASP A 459 -5.61 6.78 0.03
C ASP A 459 -5.97 6.80 1.53
N THR A 460 -6.70 7.82 1.98
CA THR A 460 -7.23 7.88 3.34
C THR A 460 -8.49 7.03 3.56
N ALA A 461 -9.05 6.42 2.52
CA ALA A 461 -10.29 5.65 2.57
C ALA A 461 -10.31 4.60 3.68
N LEU A 462 -9.27 3.76 3.75
CA LEU A 462 -9.14 2.75 4.81
C LEU A 462 -9.05 3.40 6.20
N GLY A 463 -8.26 4.46 6.33
CA GLY A 463 -8.10 5.20 7.59
C GLY A 463 -9.40 5.83 8.08
N GLN A 464 -10.23 6.37 7.17
CA GLN A 464 -11.55 6.91 7.50
C GLN A 464 -12.50 5.82 8.00
N LEU A 465 -12.53 4.66 7.35
CA LEU A 465 -13.34 3.53 7.82
C LEU A 465 -12.92 3.07 9.21
N LEU A 466 -11.63 2.83 9.42
CA LEU A 466 -11.12 2.37 10.72
C LEU A 466 -11.43 3.35 11.85
N SER A 467 -11.38 4.64 11.56
CA SER A 467 -11.61 5.69 12.55
C SER A 467 -13.08 5.88 12.91
N ASN A 468 -14.00 5.62 11.97
CA ASN A 468 -15.38 6.10 12.09
C ASN A 468 -16.44 4.99 12.06
N VAL A 469 -16.12 3.75 11.62
CA VAL A 469 -17.12 2.69 11.55
C VAL A 469 -17.00 1.63 12.64
N LEU A 470 -15.80 1.42 13.18
CA LEU A 470 -15.60 0.40 14.21
C LEU A 470 -16.11 0.88 15.57
N PRO A 471 -16.78 -0.01 16.34
CA PRO A 471 -17.26 0.33 17.67
C PRO A 471 -16.10 0.58 18.61
N GLN A 472 -16.21 1.62 19.41
CA GLN A 472 -15.19 1.99 20.41
C GLN A 472 -15.26 1.08 21.64
N ASN A 473 -14.14 0.92 22.36
CA ASN A 473 -14.05 0.15 23.61
C ASN A 473 -14.40 -1.35 23.52
N THR A 474 -14.28 -1.94 22.34
CA THR A 474 -14.60 -3.37 22.10
C THR A 474 -13.37 -4.24 21.87
N GLY A 475 -12.16 -3.66 21.77
CA GLY A 475 -10.95 -4.37 21.34
C GLY A 475 -10.86 -4.59 19.82
N LEU A 476 -11.93 -4.33 19.07
CA LEU A 476 -11.94 -4.53 17.61
C LEU A 476 -10.98 -3.58 16.87
N VAL A 477 -10.87 -2.36 17.34
CA VAL A 477 -9.92 -1.39 16.79
C VAL A 477 -8.50 -1.91 16.98
N GLY A 478 -8.15 -2.34 18.18
CA GLY A 478 -6.85 -2.93 18.50
C GLY A 478 -6.55 -4.18 17.66
N PHE A 479 -7.55 -5.06 17.47
CA PHE A 479 -7.41 -6.26 16.63
C PHE A 479 -7.14 -5.94 15.17
N VAL A 480 -7.94 -5.05 14.56
CA VAL A 480 -7.77 -4.69 13.14
C VAL A 480 -6.44 -3.98 12.90
N LEU A 481 -6.02 -3.12 13.83
CA LEU A 481 -4.73 -2.45 13.75
C LEU A 481 -3.55 -3.41 13.92
N ALA A 482 -3.67 -4.38 14.82
CA ALA A 482 -2.66 -5.43 14.98
C ALA A 482 -2.57 -6.32 13.73
N ALA A 483 -3.69 -6.61 13.08
CA ALA A 483 -3.74 -7.35 11.83
C ALA A 483 -3.07 -6.57 10.68
N LEU A 484 -3.31 -5.25 10.57
CA LEU A 484 -2.65 -4.38 9.60
C LEU A 484 -1.14 -4.30 9.83
N LEU A 485 -0.71 -4.07 11.08
CA LEU A 485 0.72 -4.08 11.41
C LEU A 485 1.33 -5.45 11.12
N GLY A 486 0.60 -6.53 11.41
CA GLY A 486 1.00 -7.89 11.09
C GLY A 486 1.26 -8.08 9.60
N ALA A 487 0.41 -7.55 8.72
CA ALA A 487 0.58 -7.62 7.27
C ALA A 487 1.88 -6.92 6.81
N ILE A 488 2.18 -5.75 7.38
CA ILE A 488 3.42 -5.01 7.11
C ILE A 488 4.63 -5.84 7.52
N VAL A 489 4.62 -6.34 8.75
CA VAL A 489 5.71 -7.13 9.33
C VAL A 489 5.90 -8.45 8.57
N SER A 490 4.81 -9.10 8.13
CA SER A 490 4.85 -10.31 7.29
C SER A 490 5.55 -10.06 5.96
N SER A 491 5.18 -9.01 5.24
CA SER A 491 5.79 -8.64 3.95
C SER A 491 7.27 -8.30 4.12
N LEU A 492 7.62 -7.52 5.14
CA LEU A 492 9.01 -7.17 5.45
C LEU A 492 9.84 -8.42 5.78
N ALA A 493 9.32 -9.30 6.61
CA ALA A 493 9.96 -10.56 6.99
C ALA A 493 10.16 -11.49 5.79
N ALA A 494 9.18 -11.56 4.90
CA ALA A 494 9.25 -12.34 3.68
C ALA A 494 10.41 -11.89 2.79
N MET A 495 10.55 -10.57 2.59
CA MET A 495 11.62 -9.99 1.78
C MET A 495 12.99 -10.12 2.45
N LEU A 496 13.09 -9.91 3.77
CA LEU A 496 14.32 -10.13 4.54
C LEU A 496 14.82 -11.57 4.41
N ASN A 497 13.92 -12.55 4.56
CA ASN A 497 14.25 -13.96 4.41
C ASN A 497 14.69 -14.30 2.99
N ALA A 498 14.00 -13.78 1.97
CA ALA A 498 14.33 -14.02 0.57
C ALA A 498 15.66 -13.37 0.17
N ALA A 499 15.91 -12.12 0.54
CA ALA A 499 17.17 -11.42 0.27
C ALA A 499 18.35 -12.16 0.92
N SER A 500 18.19 -12.57 2.18
CA SER A 500 19.16 -13.39 2.92
C SER A 500 19.43 -14.72 2.21
N THR A 501 18.39 -15.39 1.74
CA THR A 501 18.51 -16.67 1.01
C THR A 501 19.29 -16.50 -0.29
N ILE A 502 18.94 -15.49 -1.11
CA ILE A 502 19.63 -15.23 -2.37
C ILE A 502 21.10 -14.88 -2.12
N PHE A 503 21.39 -13.96 -1.19
CA PHE A 503 22.77 -13.61 -0.90
C PHE A 503 23.58 -14.83 -0.45
N THR A 504 23.04 -15.62 0.47
CA THR A 504 23.72 -16.77 1.05
C THR A 504 23.91 -17.89 0.04
N MET A 505 22.84 -18.25 -0.72
CA MET A 505 22.87 -19.42 -1.61
C MET A 505 23.42 -19.10 -3.01
N ASP A 506 23.19 -17.88 -3.54
CA ASP A 506 23.57 -17.55 -4.91
C ASP A 506 24.90 -16.79 -5.01
N ILE A 507 25.32 -16.10 -3.95
CA ILE A 507 26.57 -15.34 -3.93
C ILE A 507 27.60 -16.04 -3.04
N TYR A 508 27.32 -16.23 -1.76
CA TYR A 508 28.30 -16.75 -0.81
C TYR A 508 28.68 -18.21 -1.08
N THR A 509 27.71 -19.12 -1.11
CA THR A 509 28.01 -20.56 -1.34
C THR A 509 28.49 -20.82 -2.75
N LYS A 510 28.13 -19.98 -3.72
CA LYS A 510 28.53 -20.16 -5.11
C LYS A 510 29.97 -19.66 -5.37
N TYR A 511 30.32 -18.47 -4.89
CA TYR A 511 31.55 -17.78 -5.28
C TYR A 511 32.56 -17.58 -4.15
N ILE A 512 32.10 -17.43 -2.90
CA ILE A 512 32.99 -17.09 -1.77
C ILE A 512 33.43 -18.35 -1.02
N SER A 513 32.50 -19.23 -0.69
CA SER A 513 32.79 -20.44 0.08
C SER A 513 31.95 -21.65 -0.35
N PRO A 514 32.29 -22.30 -1.49
CA PRO A 514 31.53 -23.44 -2.02
C PRO A 514 31.49 -24.67 -1.10
N LYS A 515 32.42 -24.76 -0.16
CA LYS A 515 32.52 -25.88 0.81
C LYS A 515 32.10 -25.47 2.23
N ALA A 516 31.32 -24.38 2.37
CA ALA A 516 30.87 -23.90 3.67
C ALA A 516 30.06 -24.97 4.44
N GLN A 517 30.32 -25.08 5.73
CA GLN A 517 29.53 -25.96 6.61
C GLN A 517 28.11 -25.41 6.80
N GLN A 518 27.14 -26.31 7.01
CA GLN A 518 25.73 -25.95 7.22
C GLN A 518 25.53 -24.88 8.30
N ARG A 519 26.26 -25.01 9.40
CA ARG A 519 26.22 -24.03 10.50
C ARG A 519 26.68 -22.63 10.07
N SER A 520 27.72 -22.54 9.25
CA SER A 520 28.23 -21.27 8.73
C SER A 520 27.23 -20.63 7.75
N ILE A 521 26.59 -21.43 6.90
CA ILE A 521 25.57 -21.00 5.96
C ILE A 521 24.38 -20.38 6.71
N VAL A 522 23.85 -21.07 7.74
CA VAL A 522 22.73 -20.56 8.54
C VAL A 522 23.14 -19.29 9.32
N THR A 523 24.35 -19.29 9.90
CA THR A 523 24.84 -18.11 10.64
C THR A 523 24.97 -16.89 9.72
N LEU A 524 25.51 -17.07 8.51
CA LEU A 524 25.57 -15.99 7.53
C LEU A 524 24.16 -15.52 7.14
N GLY A 525 23.23 -16.44 6.91
CA GLY A 525 21.84 -16.10 6.62
C GLY A 525 21.24 -15.19 7.70
N ARG A 526 21.44 -15.52 8.98
CA ARG A 526 21.01 -14.69 10.11
C ARG A 526 21.66 -13.31 10.12
N ILE A 527 22.97 -13.24 9.86
CA ILE A 527 23.69 -11.96 9.76
C ILE A 527 23.11 -11.11 8.61
N CYS A 528 22.86 -11.72 7.46
CA CYS A 528 22.26 -11.03 6.33
C CYS A 528 20.89 -10.43 6.66
N VAL A 529 20.02 -11.17 7.36
CA VAL A 529 18.72 -10.66 7.83
C VAL A 529 18.92 -9.41 8.70
N VAL A 530 19.85 -9.46 9.65
CA VAL A 530 20.15 -8.31 10.53
C VAL A 530 20.64 -7.10 9.71
N VAL A 531 21.62 -7.32 8.82
CA VAL A 531 22.18 -6.24 7.98
C VAL A 531 21.10 -5.63 7.08
N PHE A 532 20.30 -6.44 6.40
CA PHE A 532 19.23 -5.95 5.51
C PHE A 532 18.12 -5.24 6.30
N ALA A 533 17.80 -5.67 7.52
CA ALA A 533 16.86 -4.97 8.38
C ALA A 533 17.38 -3.57 8.78
N PHE A 534 18.66 -3.44 9.12
CA PHE A 534 19.26 -2.13 9.39
C PHE A 534 19.27 -1.23 8.15
N VAL A 535 19.55 -1.79 6.97
CA VAL A 535 19.49 -1.03 5.71
C VAL A 535 18.06 -0.57 5.44
N ALA A 536 17.05 -1.42 5.67
CA ALA A 536 15.64 -1.06 5.51
C ALA A 536 15.23 0.09 6.43
N ILE A 537 15.62 0.04 7.71
CA ILE A 537 15.35 1.09 8.71
C ILE A 537 16.05 2.41 8.31
N TRP A 538 17.28 2.32 7.78
CA TRP A 538 18.04 3.50 7.36
C TRP A 538 17.48 4.14 6.08
N LEU A 539 16.98 3.34 5.14
CA LEU A 539 16.37 3.82 3.89
C LEU A 539 14.97 4.41 4.11
N ALA A 540 14.22 3.93 5.09
CA ALA A 540 12.82 4.30 5.29
C ALA A 540 12.58 5.83 5.41
N PRO A 541 13.39 6.64 6.11
CA PRO A 541 13.16 8.09 6.19
C PRO A 541 13.75 8.89 5.02
N LYS A 542 14.39 8.24 4.03
CA LYS A 542 15.02 8.88 2.87
C LYS A 542 14.18 8.77 1.62
#